data_9fd15d91f7e51100337f0329a926ee63
#
_entry.id   9fd15d91f7e51100337f0329a926ee63
#
_cell.length_a   1.000
_cell.length_b   1.000
_cell.length_c   1.000
_cell.angle_alpha   90.00
_cell.angle_beta   90.00
_cell.angle_gamma   90.00
#
_symmetry.space_group_name_H-M   'P 1'
#
loop_
_entity.id
_entity.type
_entity.pdbx_description
1 polymer ?
#
loop_
_entity_poly.entity_id
_entity_poly.type
_entity_poly.pdbx_seq_one_letter_code
_entity_poly.pdbx_strand_id
1 'polypeptide(L)'
;MDERLVRQIVISNPQWSGRPPAEHMDVIVPRDSIAELLSYADDRQIVIVTGPRRSGKTTGIMSTIQQLLDRGVDPKRTLYFSFDEVLSREHTVLEDVVSYFIQNVVPEGATKKAPAFLFLDEIQFIKDWPTILKRIYETRANVKVFASGSSSLGVRKGMGESLAGRAFDITIPTLSFREYLAFKGIEVPKIPPVWSDTKVPESFMLVQNEVTNALTSYLVRGGYPETVDMRPISKVHRYIQQSVLDRVVYHDLLETESIANPASMMHLLKILASMSSQRFEIANIAPDIGMKAQTASKYLSILERAMLFSTCYNYTKSQVKQARSSKRAYLADTGLISALLGLDETTGSQELGRLAETAAYNHLSRTSPAFFWRDPQGNEVDIVLPSKRAPIPIELKYQTSIYKSDAKGLVRFCDVHGCDKAFLVTKDKEGAMNIGDIEIIILPLWRLLLQT
;
A
#
# COMPACT_ATOMS: atom_id res chain seq x y z
N MET A 1 -15.60 -24.38 25.85
CA MET A 1 -15.34 -23.89 24.46
C MET A 1 -16.18 -24.73 23.51
N ASP A 2 -16.76 -24.13 22.48
CA ASP A 2 -17.58 -24.82 21.45
C ASP A 2 -16.70 -25.79 20.64
N GLU A 3 -17.14 -27.05 20.44
CA GLU A 3 -16.43 -28.05 19.63
C GLU A 3 -16.23 -27.59 18.17
N ARG A 4 -17.16 -26.78 17.65
CA ARG A 4 -17.03 -26.20 16.30
C ARG A 4 -15.84 -25.24 16.22
N LEU A 5 -15.64 -24.40 17.23
CA LEU A 5 -14.52 -23.47 17.27
C LEU A 5 -13.19 -24.23 17.34
N VAL A 6 -13.11 -25.30 18.16
CA VAL A 6 -11.91 -26.17 18.22
C VAL A 6 -11.60 -26.77 16.86
N ARG A 7 -12.62 -27.32 16.19
CA ARG A 7 -12.48 -27.89 14.87
C ARG A 7 -11.99 -26.86 13.84
N GLN A 8 -12.52 -25.64 13.88
CA GLN A 8 -12.10 -24.55 13.01
C GLN A 8 -10.64 -24.18 13.27
N ILE A 9 -10.21 -24.05 14.55
CA ILE A 9 -8.82 -23.79 14.91
C ILE A 9 -7.89 -24.86 14.32
N VAL A 10 -8.21 -26.15 14.47
CA VAL A 10 -7.37 -27.25 13.97
C VAL A 10 -7.29 -27.24 12.44
N ILE A 11 -8.42 -27.05 11.75
CA ILE A 11 -8.46 -27.00 10.27
C ILE A 11 -7.64 -25.81 9.74
N SER A 12 -7.67 -24.66 10.41
CA SER A 12 -6.93 -23.46 10.00
C SER A 12 -5.41 -23.58 10.19
N ASN A 13 -4.93 -24.67 10.83
CA ASN A 13 -3.51 -24.86 11.17
C ASN A 13 -2.95 -26.21 10.68
N PRO A 14 -2.93 -26.43 9.35
CA PRO A 14 -2.45 -27.70 8.78
C PRO A 14 -0.98 -27.99 9.11
N GLN A 15 -0.18 -26.95 9.41
CA GLN A 15 1.22 -27.10 9.82
C GLN A 15 1.39 -27.91 11.10
N TRP A 16 0.40 -27.98 11.98
CA TRP A 16 0.45 -28.81 13.18
C TRP A 16 0.48 -30.32 12.87
N SER A 17 0.06 -30.68 11.64
CA SER A 17 0.06 -32.06 11.11
C SER A 17 1.15 -32.27 10.05
N GLY A 18 2.13 -31.38 9.95
CA GLY A 18 3.25 -31.48 9.01
C GLY A 18 2.91 -31.09 7.56
N ARG A 19 1.76 -30.45 7.31
CA ARG A 19 1.40 -29.88 6.01
C ARG A 19 1.79 -28.39 5.95
N PRO A 20 1.98 -27.79 4.76
CA PRO A 20 2.27 -26.36 4.66
C PRO A 20 1.09 -25.51 5.19
N PRO A 21 1.35 -24.28 5.69
CA PRO A 21 0.31 -23.39 6.23
C PRO A 21 -0.80 -23.07 5.24
N ALA A 22 -0.50 -23.07 3.91
CA ALA A 22 -1.48 -22.92 2.85
C ALA A 22 -1.16 -23.88 1.71
N GLU A 23 -2.12 -24.70 1.30
CA GLU A 23 -1.95 -25.74 0.25
C GLU A 23 -1.69 -25.16 -1.16
N HIS A 24 -1.93 -23.87 -1.39
CA HIS A 24 -1.80 -23.23 -2.69
C HIS A 24 -0.64 -22.21 -2.77
N MET A 25 0.31 -22.27 -1.83
CA MET A 25 1.47 -21.37 -1.82
C MET A 25 2.69 -21.99 -2.51
N ASP A 26 2.48 -22.63 -3.68
CA ASP A 26 3.57 -23.28 -4.44
C ASP A 26 4.64 -22.29 -4.92
N VAL A 27 4.33 -21.00 -4.97
CA VAL A 27 5.29 -19.93 -5.31
C VAL A 27 5.06 -18.73 -4.40
N ILE A 28 5.84 -18.62 -3.33
CA ILE A 28 5.91 -17.38 -2.55
C ILE A 28 6.79 -16.41 -3.32
N VAL A 29 6.17 -15.44 -3.98
CA VAL A 29 6.93 -14.33 -4.58
C VAL A 29 7.40 -13.41 -3.45
N PRO A 30 8.70 -13.14 -3.34
CA PRO A 30 9.24 -12.26 -2.31
C PRO A 30 8.61 -10.86 -2.39
N ARG A 31 8.20 -10.33 -1.23
CA ARG A 31 7.70 -8.97 -1.09
C ARG A 31 8.45 -8.25 0.03
N ASP A 32 8.78 -6.98 -0.18
CA ASP A 32 9.50 -6.18 0.81
C ASP A 32 8.73 -6.10 2.13
N SER A 33 7.39 -5.96 2.07
CA SER A 33 6.52 -5.93 3.24
C SER A 33 6.51 -7.24 4.05
N ILE A 34 6.74 -8.40 3.41
CA ILE A 34 6.83 -9.69 4.11
C ILE A 34 8.18 -9.80 4.83
N ALA A 35 9.26 -9.37 4.19
CA ALA A 35 10.57 -9.29 4.84
C ALA A 35 10.54 -8.35 6.05
N GLU A 36 9.83 -7.23 5.95
CA GLU A 36 9.59 -6.31 7.05
C GLU A 36 8.81 -6.97 8.19
N LEU A 37 7.69 -7.67 7.92
CA LEU A 37 6.93 -8.40 8.94
C LEU A 37 7.82 -9.37 9.73
N LEU A 38 8.65 -10.13 9.01
CA LEU A 38 9.53 -11.13 9.60
C LEU A 38 10.64 -10.49 10.46
N SER A 39 11.06 -9.26 10.16
CA SER A 39 12.06 -8.53 10.95
C SER A 39 11.56 -8.19 12.36
N TYR A 40 10.24 -8.07 12.54
CA TYR A 40 9.62 -7.82 13.85
C TYR A 40 9.28 -9.08 14.66
N ALA A 41 9.64 -10.28 14.18
CA ALA A 41 9.27 -11.53 14.84
C ALA A 41 9.87 -11.66 16.25
N ASP A 42 11.03 -11.10 16.48
CA ASP A 42 11.75 -11.15 17.76
C ASP A 42 11.40 -9.97 18.69
N ASP A 43 10.67 -8.97 18.19
CA ASP A 43 10.26 -7.82 18.99
C ASP A 43 9.05 -8.15 19.85
N ARG A 44 8.99 -7.58 21.04
CA ARG A 44 7.85 -7.78 21.94
C ARG A 44 6.54 -7.17 21.44
N GLN A 45 6.64 -6.06 20.71
CA GLN A 45 5.48 -5.29 20.25
C GLN A 45 4.58 -6.12 19.33
N ILE A 46 3.28 -5.88 19.46
CA ILE A 46 2.26 -6.40 18.55
C ILE A 46 2.52 -5.81 17.14
N VAL A 47 2.41 -6.61 16.12
CA VAL A 47 2.43 -6.11 14.74
C VAL A 47 1.01 -6.09 14.21
N ILE A 48 0.55 -4.91 13.81
CA ILE A 48 -0.73 -4.73 13.16
C ILE A 48 -0.48 -4.63 11.64
N VAL A 49 -1.03 -5.58 10.91
CA VAL A 49 -0.89 -5.68 9.46
C VAL A 49 -2.08 -5.02 8.80
N THR A 50 -1.85 -3.86 8.17
CA THR A 50 -2.87 -3.11 7.45
C THR A 50 -2.63 -3.18 5.93
N GLY A 51 -3.56 -2.69 5.14
CA GLY A 51 -3.40 -2.62 3.68
C GLY A 51 -4.75 -2.65 2.95
N PRO A 52 -4.79 -2.25 1.68
CA PRO A 52 -6.01 -2.29 0.87
C PRO A 52 -6.63 -3.70 0.86
N ARG A 53 -7.93 -3.76 0.66
CA ARG A 53 -8.59 -5.05 0.39
C ARG A 53 -7.95 -5.72 -0.83
N ARG A 54 -7.70 -7.04 -0.77
CA ARG A 54 -7.06 -7.82 -1.86
C ARG A 54 -5.59 -7.46 -2.16
N SER A 55 -4.89 -6.78 -1.25
CA SER A 55 -3.45 -6.50 -1.41
C SER A 55 -2.54 -7.70 -1.07
N GLY A 56 -3.09 -8.80 -0.55
CA GLY A 56 -2.35 -10.00 -0.18
C GLY A 56 -1.93 -10.06 1.30
N LYS A 57 -2.67 -9.44 2.22
CA LYS A 57 -2.38 -9.48 3.68
C LYS A 57 -2.35 -10.91 4.23
N THR A 58 -3.41 -11.69 3.98
CA THR A 58 -3.50 -13.09 4.41
C THR A 58 -2.36 -13.93 3.84
N THR A 59 -2.05 -13.75 2.55
CA THR A 59 -0.89 -14.41 1.91
C THR A 59 0.42 -14.00 2.56
N GLY A 60 0.59 -12.71 2.90
CA GLY A 60 1.75 -12.19 3.62
C GLY A 60 1.91 -12.83 5.01
N ILE A 61 0.82 -12.99 5.75
CA ILE A 61 0.79 -13.68 7.04
C ILE A 61 1.21 -15.15 6.87
N MET A 62 0.60 -15.86 5.92
CA MET A 62 0.95 -17.28 5.65
C MET A 62 2.41 -17.45 5.24
N SER A 63 2.92 -16.53 4.40
CA SER A 63 4.33 -16.50 4.03
C SER A 63 5.24 -16.27 5.24
N THR A 64 4.83 -15.39 6.16
CA THR A 64 5.60 -15.15 7.39
C THR A 64 5.62 -16.39 8.27
N ILE A 65 4.49 -17.11 8.42
CA ILE A 65 4.44 -18.40 9.12
C ILE A 65 5.41 -19.40 8.48
N GLN A 66 5.34 -19.58 7.15
CA GLN A 66 6.22 -20.51 6.45
C GLN A 66 7.70 -20.18 6.68
N GLN A 67 8.09 -18.90 6.58
CA GLN A 67 9.47 -18.50 6.83
C GLN A 67 9.92 -18.70 8.28
N LEU A 68 9.02 -18.60 9.27
CA LEU A 68 9.32 -18.97 10.65
C LEU A 68 9.55 -20.48 10.80
N LEU A 69 8.74 -21.32 10.13
CA LEU A 69 8.94 -22.77 10.09
C LEU A 69 10.27 -23.13 9.43
N ASP A 70 10.62 -22.49 8.33
CA ASP A 70 11.90 -22.67 7.62
C ASP A 70 13.10 -22.26 8.48
N ARG A 71 12.93 -21.33 9.43
CA ARG A 71 13.92 -20.96 10.46
C ARG A 71 13.98 -21.94 11.64
N GLY A 72 13.17 -23.01 11.62
CA GLY A 72 13.17 -24.05 12.65
C GLY A 72 12.21 -23.80 13.82
N VAL A 73 11.27 -22.87 13.70
CA VAL A 73 10.20 -22.70 14.70
C VAL A 73 9.29 -23.94 14.64
N ASP A 74 9.03 -24.57 15.82
CA ASP A 74 8.11 -25.69 15.92
C ASP A 74 6.72 -25.30 15.41
N PRO A 75 6.11 -26.02 14.46
CA PRO A 75 4.78 -25.73 13.92
C PRO A 75 3.71 -25.53 15.02
N LYS A 76 3.77 -26.28 16.10
CA LYS A 76 2.86 -26.15 17.25
C LYS A 76 3.06 -24.87 18.07
N ARG A 77 4.04 -24.05 17.75
CA ARG A 77 4.24 -22.71 18.34
C ARG A 77 3.70 -21.59 17.46
N THR A 78 3.07 -21.92 16.33
CA THR A 78 2.41 -20.95 15.45
C THR A 78 0.90 -21.23 15.44
N LEU A 79 0.08 -20.21 15.59
CA LEU A 79 -1.37 -20.23 15.42
C LEU A 79 -1.75 -19.26 14.33
N TYR A 80 -2.50 -19.69 13.32
CA TYR A 80 -3.28 -18.82 12.44
C TYR A 80 -4.77 -18.99 12.72
N PHE A 81 -5.50 -17.87 12.78
CA PHE A 81 -6.95 -17.88 12.88
C PHE A 81 -7.56 -16.63 12.24
N SER A 82 -8.58 -16.82 11.36
CA SER A 82 -9.35 -15.75 10.74
C SER A 82 -10.70 -15.58 11.40
N PHE A 83 -11.08 -14.32 11.68
CA PHE A 83 -12.32 -13.97 12.36
C PHE A 83 -13.44 -13.55 11.40
N ASP A 84 -13.27 -13.66 10.08
CA ASP A 84 -14.30 -13.31 9.10
C ASP A 84 -15.46 -14.32 9.03
N GLU A 85 -15.20 -15.60 9.34
CA GLU A 85 -16.19 -16.69 9.26
C GLU A 85 -16.77 -17.11 10.62
N VAL A 86 -16.44 -16.41 11.71
CA VAL A 86 -16.94 -16.77 13.04
C VAL A 86 -18.40 -16.34 13.21
N LEU A 87 -19.22 -17.22 13.81
CA LEU A 87 -20.64 -16.95 14.06
C LEU A 87 -20.86 -15.88 15.15
N SER A 88 -19.96 -15.80 16.14
CA SER A 88 -20.03 -14.82 17.22
C SER A 88 -18.88 -13.81 17.08
N ARG A 89 -19.20 -12.53 17.16
CA ARG A 89 -18.25 -11.41 17.13
C ARG A 89 -17.88 -10.90 18.54
N GLU A 90 -18.25 -11.64 19.57
CA GLU A 90 -17.97 -11.27 20.94
C GLU A 90 -16.49 -11.49 21.28
N HIS A 91 -15.98 -10.69 22.20
CA HIS A 91 -14.58 -10.71 22.65
C HIS A 91 -14.14 -12.09 23.20
N THR A 92 -15.07 -12.87 23.75
CA THR A 92 -14.81 -14.22 24.29
C THR A 92 -14.26 -15.17 23.24
N VAL A 93 -14.62 -15.02 21.96
CA VAL A 93 -14.11 -15.89 20.89
C VAL A 93 -12.61 -15.75 20.73
N LEU A 94 -12.07 -14.51 20.72
CA LEU A 94 -10.64 -14.27 20.65
C LEU A 94 -9.91 -14.83 21.88
N GLU A 95 -10.48 -14.66 23.06
CA GLU A 95 -9.93 -15.20 24.31
C GLU A 95 -9.88 -16.72 24.30
N ASP A 96 -10.96 -17.36 23.83
CA ASP A 96 -11.06 -18.81 23.70
C ASP A 96 -10.02 -19.38 22.73
N VAL A 97 -9.88 -18.77 21.54
CA VAL A 97 -8.89 -19.17 20.53
C VAL A 97 -7.47 -19.11 21.10
N VAL A 98 -7.11 -18.00 21.73
CA VAL A 98 -5.78 -17.81 22.31
C VAL A 98 -5.55 -18.76 23.50
N SER A 99 -6.54 -18.94 24.36
CA SER A 99 -6.43 -19.82 25.53
C SER A 99 -6.29 -21.28 25.11
N TYR A 100 -7.09 -21.74 24.14
CA TYR A 100 -6.98 -23.08 23.61
C TYR A 100 -5.58 -23.35 23.05
N PHE A 101 -5.05 -22.46 22.23
CA PHE A 101 -3.72 -22.62 21.65
C PHE A 101 -2.64 -22.73 22.72
N ILE A 102 -2.60 -21.80 23.66
CA ILE A 102 -1.55 -21.76 24.69
C ILE A 102 -1.63 -22.96 25.64
N GLN A 103 -2.85 -23.42 26.00
CA GLN A 103 -3.02 -24.49 26.98
C GLN A 103 -2.96 -25.89 26.38
N ASN A 104 -3.38 -26.07 25.13
CA ASN A 104 -3.56 -27.40 24.56
C ASN A 104 -2.61 -27.73 23.40
N VAL A 105 -1.99 -26.71 22.76
CA VAL A 105 -1.19 -26.91 21.56
C VAL A 105 0.29 -26.61 21.79
N VAL A 106 0.62 -25.50 22.48
CA VAL A 106 2.01 -25.07 22.66
C VAL A 106 2.78 -26.03 23.57
N PRO A 107 3.85 -26.70 23.08
CA PRO A 107 4.64 -27.63 23.90
C PRO A 107 5.32 -26.89 25.07
N GLU A 108 5.20 -27.43 26.29
CA GLU A 108 5.86 -26.91 27.51
C GLU A 108 5.63 -25.40 27.78
N GLY A 109 4.61 -24.79 27.14
CA GLY A 109 4.32 -23.38 27.23
C GLY A 109 5.26 -22.48 26.42
N ALA A 110 4.96 -21.19 26.40
CA ALA A 110 5.77 -20.17 25.71
C ALA A 110 6.88 -19.65 26.64
N THR A 111 8.14 -19.72 26.17
CA THR A 111 9.31 -19.22 26.91
C THR A 111 10.09 -18.19 26.08
N LYS A 112 11.01 -17.46 26.70
CA LYS A 112 11.85 -16.48 25.98
C LYS A 112 12.71 -17.13 24.88
N LYS A 113 13.15 -18.39 25.06
CA LYS A 113 13.95 -19.14 24.09
C LYS A 113 13.09 -19.85 23.03
N ALA A 114 11.82 -20.04 23.32
CA ALA A 114 10.85 -20.72 22.44
C ALA A 114 9.50 -19.98 22.52
N PRO A 115 9.38 -18.80 21.89
CA PRO A 115 8.16 -18.01 21.90
C PRO A 115 7.03 -18.73 21.14
N ALA A 116 5.79 -18.32 21.41
CA ALA A 116 4.63 -18.67 20.62
C ALA A 116 4.22 -17.48 19.73
N PHE A 117 3.72 -17.77 18.53
CA PHE A 117 3.33 -16.78 17.54
C PHE A 117 1.84 -16.88 17.25
N LEU A 118 1.11 -15.79 17.41
CA LEU A 118 -0.31 -15.65 17.09
C LEU A 118 -0.46 -14.83 15.81
N PHE A 119 -1.10 -15.38 14.79
CA PHE A 119 -1.49 -14.70 13.56
C PHE A 119 -3.00 -14.64 13.50
N LEU A 120 -3.55 -13.47 13.80
CA LEU A 120 -4.97 -13.19 13.99
C LEU A 120 -5.48 -12.36 12.81
N ASP A 121 -6.13 -13.01 11.85
CA ASP A 121 -6.57 -12.36 10.61
C ASP A 121 -7.99 -11.79 10.76
N GLU A 122 -8.26 -10.66 10.09
CA GLU A 122 -9.53 -9.94 10.09
C GLU A 122 -10.04 -9.61 11.52
N ILE A 123 -9.12 -9.16 12.39
CA ILE A 123 -9.38 -8.94 13.83
C ILE A 123 -10.48 -7.91 14.10
N GLN A 124 -10.77 -6.99 13.16
CA GLN A 124 -11.81 -5.96 13.30
C GLN A 124 -13.22 -6.52 13.44
N PHE A 125 -13.44 -7.79 13.12
CA PHE A 125 -14.74 -8.43 13.35
C PHE A 125 -15.01 -8.77 14.83
N ILE A 126 -13.99 -8.73 15.69
CA ILE A 126 -14.13 -8.98 17.11
C ILE A 126 -14.31 -7.67 17.88
N LYS A 127 -15.34 -7.59 18.72
CA LYS A 127 -15.56 -6.45 19.62
C LYS A 127 -14.43 -6.35 20.64
N ASP A 128 -14.04 -5.13 20.96
CA ASP A 128 -13.03 -4.80 21.99
C ASP A 128 -11.67 -5.51 21.82
N TRP A 129 -11.36 -5.99 20.60
CA TRP A 129 -10.10 -6.66 20.29
C TRP A 129 -8.85 -5.90 20.75
N PRO A 130 -8.78 -4.54 20.74
CA PRO A 130 -7.58 -3.84 21.20
C PRO A 130 -7.30 -4.04 22.69
N THR A 131 -8.36 -4.10 23.51
CA THR A 131 -8.25 -4.36 24.94
C THR A 131 -7.73 -5.77 25.22
N ILE A 132 -8.17 -6.75 24.43
CA ILE A 132 -7.71 -8.13 24.55
C ILE A 132 -6.24 -8.25 24.15
N LEU A 133 -5.85 -7.66 23.01
CA LEU A 133 -4.46 -7.68 22.58
C LEU A 133 -3.54 -6.96 23.58
N LYS A 134 -3.99 -5.84 24.17
CA LYS A 134 -3.27 -5.17 25.25
C LYS A 134 -3.07 -6.12 26.44
N ARG A 135 -4.10 -6.83 26.88
CA ARG A 135 -4.00 -7.80 27.98
C ARG A 135 -3.03 -8.94 27.65
N ILE A 136 -3.09 -9.49 26.43
CA ILE A 136 -2.13 -10.52 25.97
C ILE A 136 -0.71 -9.96 26.05
N TYR A 137 -0.45 -8.77 25.52
CA TYR A 137 0.85 -8.11 25.57
C TYR A 137 1.37 -7.92 27.00
N GLU A 138 0.51 -7.51 27.93
CA GLU A 138 0.90 -7.24 29.33
C GLU A 138 1.10 -8.52 30.15
N THR A 139 0.31 -9.58 29.88
CA THR A 139 0.30 -10.80 30.71
C THR A 139 1.09 -11.97 30.14
N ARG A 140 1.42 -11.94 28.82
CA ARG A 140 2.06 -13.06 28.12
C ARG A 140 3.33 -12.60 27.37
N ALA A 141 4.41 -12.33 28.12
CA ALA A 141 5.64 -11.74 27.61
C ALA A 141 6.33 -12.55 26.48
N ASN A 142 6.08 -13.85 26.38
CA ASN A 142 6.69 -14.74 25.39
C ASN A 142 5.73 -15.13 24.26
N VAL A 143 4.68 -14.35 24.04
CA VAL A 143 3.72 -14.54 22.96
C VAL A 143 3.82 -13.35 22.03
N LYS A 144 4.27 -13.60 20.79
CA LYS A 144 4.30 -12.62 19.72
C LYS A 144 2.97 -12.59 18.98
N VAL A 145 2.44 -11.40 18.74
CA VAL A 145 1.16 -11.21 18.05
C VAL A 145 1.34 -10.46 16.76
N PHE A 146 0.82 -11.04 15.67
CA PHE A 146 0.54 -10.40 14.39
C PHE A 146 -0.97 -10.38 14.21
N ALA A 147 -1.57 -9.22 14.04
CA ALA A 147 -3.00 -9.10 13.82
C ALA A 147 -3.26 -8.31 12.54
N SER A 148 -4.11 -8.81 11.65
CA SER A 148 -4.45 -8.11 10.42
C SER A 148 -5.90 -7.66 10.37
N GLY A 149 -6.15 -6.66 9.51
CA GLY A 149 -7.49 -6.25 9.18
C GLY A 149 -7.59 -5.59 7.81
N SER A 150 -8.68 -5.90 7.10
CA SER A 150 -8.92 -5.40 5.73
C SER A 150 -9.37 -3.94 5.69
N SER A 151 -9.95 -3.42 6.77
CA SER A 151 -10.23 -1.99 6.88
C SER A 151 -9.28 -1.36 7.88
N SER A 152 -8.38 -0.51 7.37
CA SER A 152 -7.56 0.37 8.22
C SER A 152 -8.41 1.22 9.18
N LEU A 153 -9.70 1.37 8.91
CA LEU A 153 -10.68 2.12 9.70
C LEU A 153 -10.96 1.49 11.06
N GLY A 154 -11.36 0.23 11.08
CA GLY A 154 -11.63 -0.49 12.33
C GLY A 154 -10.35 -0.73 13.12
N VAL A 155 -9.27 -1.01 12.42
CA VAL A 155 -7.96 -1.32 13.03
C VAL A 155 -7.30 -0.06 13.58
N ARG A 156 -7.17 1.02 12.81
CA ARG A 156 -6.53 2.28 13.25
C ARG A 156 -7.30 3.00 14.35
N LYS A 157 -8.64 2.94 14.33
CA LYS A 157 -9.48 3.53 15.38
C LYS A 157 -9.29 2.81 16.73
N GLY A 158 -9.12 1.48 16.70
CA GLY A 158 -8.85 0.68 17.90
C GLY A 158 -7.41 0.82 18.44
N MET A 159 -6.43 1.12 17.57
CA MET A 159 -5.03 1.30 17.98
C MET A 159 -4.79 2.55 18.83
N GLY A 160 -5.54 3.65 18.59
CA GLY A 160 -5.20 4.98 19.08
C GLY A 160 -5.08 5.12 20.59
N GLU A 161 -5.92 4.43 21.39
CA GLU A 161 -5.93 4.58 22.86
C GLU A 161 -5.36 3.35 23.59
N SER A 162 -5.72 2.15 23.15
CA SER A 162 -5.39 0.92 23.90
C SER A 162 -4.00 0.37 23.58
N LEU A 163 -3.52 0.52 22.33
CA LEU A 163 -2.26 -0.08 21.86
C LEU A 163 -1.12 0.93 21.67
N ALA A 164 -1.28 2.18 22.09
CA ALA A 164 -0.24 3.20 22.01
C ALA A 164 1.06 2.73 22.68
N GLY A 165 2.18 2.76 21.94
CA GLY A 165 3.50 2.27 22.40
C GLY A 165 3.65 0.75 22.52
N ARG A 166 2.60 -0.02 22.18
CA ARG A 166 2.60 -1.50 22.26
C ARG A 166 2.52 -2.17 20.90
N ALA A 167 2.25 -1.43 19.83
CA ALA A 167 2.08 -1.98 18.49
C ALA A 167 2.83 -1.16 17.44
N PHE A 168 3.28 -1.86 16.39
CA PHE A 168 3.74 -1.30 15.13
C PHE A 168 2.69 -1.52 14.05
N ASP A 169 2.48 -0.54 13.17
CA ASP A 169 1.59 -0.63 12.00
C ASP A 169 2.44 -0.89 10.75
N ILE A 170 2.29 -2.07 10.17
CA ILE A 170 2.96 -2.48 8.94
C ILE A 170 1.93 -2.56 7.82
N THR A 171 2.14 -1.79 6.77
CA THR A 171 1.22 -1.77 5.63
C THR A 171 1.70 -2.72 4.53
N ILE A 172 0.80 -3.62 4.09
CA ILE A 172 0.99 -4.42 2.86
C ILE A 172 0.22 -3.72 1.72
N PRO A 173 0.89 -2.92 0.88
CA PRO A 173 0.26 -2.23 -0.23
C PRO A 173 -0.04 -3.20 -1.39
N THR A 174 -0.64 -2.72 -2.48
CA THR A 174 -0.62 -3.42 -3.76
C THR A 174 0.83 -3.59 -4.26
N LEU A 175 1.08 -4.48 -5.20
CA LEU A 175 2.43 -4.76 -5.70
C LEU A 175 3.15 -3.49 -6.17
N SER A 176 4.41 -3.34 -5.82
CA SER A 176 5.32 -2.42 -6.51
C SER A 176 5.58 -2.92 -7.94
N PHE A 177 6.14 -2.08 -8.79
CA PHE A 177 6.49 -2.52 -10.14
C PHE A 177 7.52 -3.66 -10.10
N ARG A 178 8.48 -3.61 -9.18
CA ARG A 178 9.45 -4.70 -8.95
C ARG A 178 8.76 -6.01 -8.54
N GLU A 179 7.83 -5.94 -7.59
CA GLU A 179 7.05 -7.12 -7.17
C GLU A 179 6.17 -7.64 -8.32
N TYR A 180 5.55 -6.74 -9.11
CA TYR A 180 4.78 -7.11 -10.29
C TYR A 180 5.61 -7.88 -11.32
N LEU A 181 6.85 -7.44 -11.58
CA LEU A 181 7.79 -8.16 -12.47
C LEU A 181 8.14 -9.54 -11.91
N ALA A 182 8.40 -9.64 -10.60
CA ALA A 182 8.66 -10.94 -9.96
C ALA A 182 7.47 -11.90 -10.07
N PHE A 183 6.23 -11.39 -9.93
CA PHE A 183 5.00 -12.18 -10.18
C PHE A 183 4.88 -12.63 -11.64
N LYS A 184 5.48 -11.89 -12.60
CA LYS A 184 5.60 -12.28 -14.01
C LYS A 184 6.76 -13.22 -14.31
N GLY A 185 7.55 -13.62 -13.30
CA GLY A 185 8.76 -14.40 -13.49
C GLY A 185 9.92 -13.62 -14.11
N ILE A 186 9.87 -12.28 -14.10
CA ILE A 186 10.93 -11.42 -14.62
C ILE A 186 11.84 -11.01 -13.46
N GLU A 187 13.02 -11.58 -13.40
CA GLU A 187 14.03 -11.25 -12.39
C GLU A 187 14.80 -9.99 -12.79
N VAL A 188 14.76 -8.98 -11.93
CA VAL A 188 15.43 -7.69 -12.18
C VAL A 188 16.56 -7.50 -11.17
N PRO A 189 17.79 -7.16 -11.61
CA PRO A 189 18.89 -6.86 -10.69
C PRO A 189 18.53 -5.67 -9.79
N LYS A 190 19.27 -5.50 -8.69
CA LYS A 190 19.10 -4.32 -7.84
C LYS A 190 19.42 -3.05 -8.62
N ILE A 191 18.47 -2.14 -8.69
CA ILE A 191 18.63 -0.83 -9.34
C ILE A 191 18.90 0.20 -8.25
N PRO A 192 20.04 0.90 -8.31
CA PRO A 192 20.39 1.90 -7.29
C PRO A 192 19.42 3.09 -7.33
N PRO A 193 19.23 3.81 -6.19
CA PRO A 193 18.43 5.01 -6.15
C PRO A 193 18.84 6.03 -7.21
N VAL A 194 17.87 6.69 -7.84
CA VAL A 194 18.14 7.64 -8.95
C VAL A 194 18.94 8.88 -8.52
N TRP A 195 18.93 9.18 -7.22
CA TRP A 195 19.74 10.26 -6.62
C TRP A 195 21.14 9.82 -6.20
N SER A 196 21.52 8.56 -6.42
CA SER A 196 22.90 8.09 -6.25
C SER A 196 23.68 8.22 -7.58
N ASP A 197 25.00 8.39 -7.49
CA ASP A 197 25.86 8.42 -8.69
C ASP A 197 26.15 7.00 -9.24
N THR A 198 25.51 5.98 -8.69
CA THR A 198 25.71 4.57 -9.07
C THR A 198 24.95 4.27 -10.38
N LYS A 199 25.67 3.68 -11.33
CA LYS A 199 25.08 3.27 -12.63
C LYS A 199 24.17 2.05 -12.49
N VAL A 200 23.20 1.95 -13.39
CA VAL A 200 22.40 0.72 -13.57
C VAL A 200 23.32 -0.43 -13.97
N PRO A 201 23.18 -1.62 -13.35
CA PRO A 201 24.02 -2.78 -13.70
C PRO A 201 23.87 -3.17 -15.18
N GLU A 202 24.96 -3.56 -15.83
CA GLU A 202 24.93 -3.99 -17.25
C GLU A 202 23.99 -5.20 -17.48
N SER A 203 23.86 -6.09 -16.48
CA SER A 203 22.93 -7.21 -16.54
C SER A 203 21.47 -6.80 -16.72
N PHE A 204 21.10 -5.55 -16.42
CA PHE A 204 19.76 -5.04 -16.67
C PHE A 204 19.42 -5.00 -18.16
N MET A 205 20.39 -4.82 -19.04
CA MET A 205 20.19 -4.79 -20.50
C MET A 205 19.53 -6.07 -21.02
N LEU A 206 19.75 -7.21 -20.35
CA LEU A 206 19.17 -8.50 -20.74
C LEU A 206 17.65 -8.55 -20.56
N VAL A 207 17.11 -7.79 -19.60
CA VAL A 207 15.68 -7.80 -19.25
C VAL A 207 14.97 -6.48 -19.57
N GLN A 208 15.67 -5.47 -20.07
CA GLN A 208 15.15 -4.12 -20.27
C GLN A 208 13.90 -4.09 -21.17
N ASN A 209 13.87 -4.87 -22.25
CA ASN A 209 12.72 -4.93 -23.15
C ASN A 209 11.49 -5.53 -22.45
N GLU A 210 11.68 -6.60 -21.66
CA GLU A 210 10.60 -7.22 -20.90
C GLU A 210 10.05 -6.26 -19.84
N VAL A 211 10.93 -5.56 -19.14
CA VAL A 211 10.59 -4.53 -18.15
C VAL A 211 9.78 -3.39 -18.80
N THR A 212 10.23 -2.88 -19.95
CA THR A 212 9.54 -1.78 -20.63
C THR A 212 8.15 -2.20 -21.12
N ASN A 213 8.01 -3.41 -21.67
CA ASN A 213 6.73 -3.95 -22.10
C ASN A 213 5.78 -4.19 -20.89
N ALA A 214 6.31 -4.71 -19.80
CA ALA A 214 5.55 -4.94 -18.56
C ALA A 214 5.09 -3.63 -17.92
N LEU A 215 5.82 -2.52 -18.09
CA LEU A 215 5.49 -1.23 -17.49
C LEU A 215 4.12 -0.72 -17.95
N THR A 216 3.83 -0.73 -19.25
CA THR A 216 2.53 -0.29 -19.79
C THR A 216 1.40 -1.16 -19.21
N SER A 217 1.61 -2.48 -19.15
CA SER A 217 0.65 -3.40 -18.55
C SER A 217 0.43 -3.11 -17.05
N TYR A 218 1.50 -2.85 -16.29
CA TYR A 218 1.43 -2.47 -14.89
C TYR A 218 0.66 -1.15 -14.67
N LEU A 219 0.93 -0.13 -15.49
CA LEU A 219 0.24 1.16 -15.40
C LEU A 219 -1.27 1.02 -15.57
N VAL A 220 -1.71 0.15 -16.49
CA VAL A 220 -3.14 -0.05 -16.78
C VAL A 220 -3.81 -1.03 -15.83
N ARG A 221 -3.14 -2.12 -15.44
CA ARG A 221 -3.71 -3.18 -14.58
C ARG A 221 -3.62 -2.88 -13.11
N GLY A 222 -2.63 -2.06 -12.72
CA GLY A 222 -2.27 -1.81 -11.32
C GLY A 222 -1.49 -2.97 -10.69
N GLY A 223 -1.39 -2.90 -9.37
CA GLY A 223 -0.60 -3.81 -8.56
C GLY A 223 -1.42 -4.81 -7.73
N TYR A 224 -2.69 -5.06 -8.03
CA TYR A 224 -3.44 -6.11 -7.32
C TYR A 224 -2.91 -7.51 -7.69
N PRO A 225 -2.42 -8.34 -6.73
CA PRO A 225 -1.75 -9.61 -7.05
C PRO A 225 -2.55 -10.53 -7.95
N GLU A 226 -3.84 -10.70 -7.68
CA GLU A 226 -4.72 -11.60 -8.43
C GLU A 226 -4.96 -11.14 -9.89
N THR A 227 -4.67 -9.88 -10.22
CA THR A 227 -4.89 -9.33 -11.57
C THR A 227 -3.71 -9.48 -12.51
N VAL A 228 -2.53 -9.86 -12.01
CA VAL A 228 -1.26 -9.88 -12.77
C VAL A 228 -1.37 -10.70 -14.05
N ASP A 229 -1.94 -11.91 -13.98
CA ASP A 229 -2.09 -12.82 -15.13
C ASP A 229 -3.51 -12.89 -15.69
N MET A 230 -4.44 -12.13 -15.10
CA MET A 230 -5.83 -12.15 -15.51
C MET A 230 -6.01 -11.54 -16.92
N ARG A 231 -6.70 -12.24 -17.82
CA ARG A 231 -6.99 -11.78 -19.19
C ARG A 231 -8.43 -12.10 -19.56
N PRO A 232 -9.10 -11.30 -20.39
CA PRO A 232 -8.68 -9.97 -20.91
C PRO A 232 -8.76 -8.87 -19.84
N ILE A 233 -8.39 -7.64 -20.18
CA ILE A 233 -8.41 -6.47 -19.28
C ILE A 233 -9.80 -6.21 -18.68
N SER A 234 -10.86 -6.51 -19.40
CA SER A 234 -12.23 -6.39 -18.89
C SER A 234 -12.52 -7.28 -17.68
N LYS A 235 -11.83 -8.42 -17.54
CA LYS A 235 -11.91 -9.26 -16.32
C LYS A 235 -11.19 -8.59 -15.14
N VAL A 236 -10.06 -7.93 -15.39
CA VAL A 236 -9.34 -7.14 -14.38
C VAL A 236 -10.24 -6.02 -13.86
N HIS A 237 -10.86 -5.25 -14.76
CA HIS A 237 -11.79 -4.19 -14.37
C HIS A 237 -12.96 -4.73 -13.55
N ARG A 238 -13.58 -5.83 -13.99
CA ARG A 238 -14.67 -6.47 -13.25
C ARG A 238 -14.22 -6.95 -11.88
N TYR A 239 -13.04 -7.58 -11.78
CA TYR A 239 -12.48 -8.03 -10.51
C TYR A 239 -12.26 -6.85 -9.56
N ILE A 240 -11.60 -5.78 -10.00
CA ILE A 240 -11.36 -4.59 -9.18
C ILE A 240 -12.69 -3.95 -8.77
N GLN A 241 -13.64 -3.81 -9.70
CA GLN A 241 -14.95 -3.24 -9.38
C GLN A 241 -15.67 -4.06 -8.31
N GLN A 242 -15.86 -5.37 -8.53
CA GLN A 242 -16.68 -6.22 -7.67
C GLN A 242 -15.98 -6.65 -6.38
N SER A 243 -14.69 -7.03 -6.47
CA SER A 243 -13.97 -7.63 -5.33
C SER A 243 -13.22 -6.61 -4.47
N VAL A 244 -12.99 -5.39 -4.98
CA VAL A 244 -12.33 -4.31 -4.23
C VAL A 244 -13.31 -3.18 -3.97
N LEU A 245 -13.71 -2.42 -4.99
CA LEU A 245 -14.48 -1.18 -4.85
C LEU A 245 -15.86 -1.41 -4.23
N ASP A 246 -16.65 -2.32 -4.82
CA ASP A 246 -18.01 -2.60 -4.33
C ASP A 246 -17.98 -3.18 -2.92
N ARG A 247 -17.04 -4.08 -2.64
CA ARG A 247 -16.88 -4.68 -1.30
C ARG A 247 -16.47 -3.65 -0.27
N VAL A 248 -15.53 -2.76 -0.57
CA VAL A 248 -15.14 -1.71 0.37
C VAL A 248 -16.30 -0.73 0.58
N VAL A 249 -16.92 -0.20 -0.48
CA VAL A 249 -17.91 0.89 -0.38
C VAL A 249 -19.26 0.40 0.14
N TYR A 250 -19.74 -0.76 -0.31
CA TYR A 250 -21.10 -1.26 0.00
C TYR A 250 -21.14 -2.31 1.12
N HIS A 251 -19.97 -2.73 1.67
CA HIS A 251 -19.93 -3.68 2.78
C HIS A 251 -19.00 -3.19 3.90
N ASP A 252 -17.67 -3.19 3.68
CA ASP A 252 -16.71 -2.97 4.75
C ASP A 252 -16.88 -1.59 5.44
N LEU A 253 -17.13 -0.54 4.65
CA LEU A 253 -17.32 0.81 5.18
C LEU A 253 -18.68 1.01 5.84
N LEU A 254 -19.71 0.29 5.43
CA LEU A 254 -21.03 0.35 6.08
C LEU A 254 -21.03 -0.31 7.46
N GLU A 255 -20.21 -1.34 7.65
CA GLU A 255 -20.06 -1.99 8.97
C GLU A 255 -19.26 -1.13 9.96
N THR A 256 -18.33 -0.31 9.49
CA THR A 256 -17.36 0.42 10.33
C THR A 256 -17.63 1.91 10.43
N GLU A 257 -18.34 2.50 9.49
CA GLU A 257 -18.58 3.94 9.38
C GLU A 257 -20.06 4.26 9.09
N SER A 258 -20.53 5.37 9.65
CA SER A 258 -21.89 5.87 9.35
C SER A 258 -21.90 6.56 7.98
N ILE A 259 -22.17 5.81 6.92
CA ILE A 259 -22.28 6.30 5.55
C ILE A 259 -23.77 6.34 5.18
N ALA A 260 -24.30 7.52 4.94
CA ALA A 260 -25.69 7.71 4.58
C ALA A 260 -26.00 7.32 3.12
N ASN A 261 -25.03 7.51 2.22
CA ASN A 261 -25.22 7.24 0.78
C ASN A 261 -23.95 6.64 0.15
N PRO A 262 -23.83 5.31 0.08
CA PRO A 262 -22.69 4.63 -0.54
C PRO A 262 -22.56 4.93 -2.05
N ALA A 263 -23.66 5.12 -2.76
CA ALA A 263 -23.65 5.44 -4.19
C ALA A 263 -22.96 6.80 -4.46
N SER A 264 -23.21 7.80 -3.61
CA SER A 264 -22.51 9.08 -3.71
C SER A 264 -21.03 8.97 -3.37
N MET A 265 -20.63 8.06 -2.48
CA MET A 265 -19.21 7.76 -2.22
C MET A 265 -18.54 7.12 -3.45
N MET A 266 -19.21 6.19 -4.12
CA MET A 266 -18.73 5.60 -5.38
C MET A 266 -18.62 6.67 -6.49
N HIS A 267 -19.57 7.59 -6.56
CA HIS A 267 -19.51 8.71 -7.51
C HIS A 267 -18.30 9.62 -7.20
N LEU A 268 -18.07 9.95 -5.92
CA LEU A 268 -16.89 10.70 -5.51
C LEU A 268 -15.59 9.99 -5.93
N LEU A 269 -15.49 8.67 -5.76
CA LEU A 269 -14.33 7.88 -6.22
C LEU A 269 -14.12 7.99 -7.74
N LYS A 270 -15.19 7.96 -8.55
CA LYS A 270 -15.09 8.13 -10.02
C LYS A 270 -14.56 9.51 -10.39
N ILE A 271 -15.03 10.56 -9.71
CA ILE A 271 -14.53 11.92 -9.93
C ILE A 271 -13.04 12.00 -9.54
N LEU A 272 -12.66 11.47 -8.38
CA LEU A 272 -11.26 11.44 -7.94
C LEU A 272 -10.37 10.63 -8.91
N ALA A 273 -10.88 9.55 -9.50
CA ALA A 273 -10.17 8.80 -10.53
C ALA A 273 -9.90 9.65 -11.78
N SER A 274 -10.92 10.39 -12.26
CA SER A 274 -10.77 11.29 -13.41
C SER A 274 -9.84 12.48 -13.13
N MET A 275 -9.65 12.83 -11.86
CA MET A 275 -8.79 13.91 -11.38
C MET A 275 -7.49 13.40 -10.77
N SER A 276 -7.16 12.11 -10.87
CA SER A 276 -5.91 11.59 -10.29
C SER A 276 -4.72 12.36 -10.85
N SER A 277 -3.78 12.68 -9.99
CA SER A 277 -2.64 13.60 -10.22
C SER A 277 -3.01 15.09 -10.40
N GLN A 278 -4.28 15.45 -10.41
CA GLN A 278 -4.71 16.83 -10.57
C GLN A 278 -5.08 17.48 -9.23
N ARG A 279 -5.05 18.83 -9.24
CA ARG A 279 -5.51 19.61 -8.09
C ARG A 279 -7.03 19.53 -7.97
N PHE A 280 -7.49 19.46 -6.73
CA PHE A 280 -8.92 19.45 -6.43
C PHE A 280 -9.23 20.34 -5.23
N GLU A 281 -10.47 20.82 -5.22
CA GLU A 281 -11.07 21.54 -4.10
C GLU A 281 -12.41 20.89 -3.80
N ILE A 282 -12.61 20.52 -2.54
CA ILE A 282 -13.84 19.84 -2.09
C ILE A 282 -15.08 20.69 -2.38
N ALA A 283 -14.95 22.02 -2.23
CA ALA A 283 -16.05 22.96 -2.49
C ALA A 283 -16.56 22.90 -3.94
N ASN A 284 -15.67 22.56 -4.89
CA ASN A 284 -16.03 22.45 -6.31
C ASN A 284 -16.63 21.07 -6.64
N ILE A 285 -16.14 19.99 -5.99
CA ILE A 285 -16.59 18.63 -6.25
C ILE A 285 -17.94 18.31 -5.57
N ALA A 286 -18.15 18.83 -4.36
CA ALA A 286 -19.31 18.46 -3.55
C ALA A 286 -20.65 18.76 -4.21
N PRO A 287 -20.89 19.90 -4.90
CA PRO A 287 -22.13 20.17 -5.63
C PRO A 287 -22.37 19.18 -6.77
N ASP A 288 -21.33 18.76 -7.51
CA ASP A 288 -21.44 17.84 -8.65
C ASP A 288 -21.97 16.44 -8.24
N ILE A 289 -21.77 16.07 -6.96
CA ILE A 289 -22.25 14.81 -6.40
C ILE A 289 -23.47 14.99 -5.47
N GLY A 290 -24.08 16.18 -5.48
CA GLY A 290 -25.26 16.48 -4.65
C GLY A 290 -25.00 16.44 -3.15
N MET A 291 -23.78 16.77 -2.70
CA MET A 291 -23.36 16.76 -1.29
C MET A 291 -23.01 18.15 -0.75
N LYS A 292 -23.11 18.28 0.58
CA LYS A 292 -22.47 19.40 1.28
C LYS A 292 -20.96 19.15 1.38
N ALA A 293 -20.16 20.21 1.29
CA ALA A 293 -18.70 20.13 1.38
C ALA A 293 -18.20 19.39 2.63
N GLN A 294 -18.90 19.53 3.77
CA GLN A 294 -18.56 18.83 5.01
C GLN A 294 -18.74 17.31 4.88
N THR A 295 -19.80 16.85 4.20
CA THR A 295 -20.04 15.42 3.95
C THR A 295 -19.01 14.86 2.98
N ALA A 296 -18.68 15.59 1.91
CA ALA A 296 -17.64 15.21 0.97
C ALA A 296 -16.26 15.11 1.65
N SER A 297 -15.92 16.06 2.53
CA SER A 297 -14.69 16.01 3.36
C SER A 297 -14.65 14.76 4.24
N LYS A 298 -15.78 14.41 4.89
CA LYS A 298 -15.88 13.18 5.68
C LYS A 298 -15.63 11.95 4.80
N TYR A 299 -16.24 11.89 3.61
CA TYR A 299 -16.08 10.76 2.69
C TYR A 299 -14.64 10.64 2.16
N LEU A 300 -13.98 11.75 1.83
CA LEU A 300 -12.55 11.73 1.48
C LEU A 300 -11.71 11.14 2.59
N SER A 301 -11.92 11.59 3.83
CA SER A 301 -11.18 11.06 4.99
C SER A 301 -11.44 9.56 5.20
N ILE A 302 -12.66 9.07 4.93
CA ILE A 302 -12.98 7.64 4.97
C ILE A 302 -12.24 6.88 3.86
N LEU A 303 -12.22 7.40 2.63
CA LEU A 303 -11.52 6.79 1.50
C LEU A 303 -10.00 6.73 1.71
N GLU A 304 -9.41 7.75 2.34
CA GLU A 304 -8.00 7.74 2.73
C GLU A 304 -7.71 6.64 3.75
N ARG A 305 -8.54 6.55 4.81
CA ARG A 305 -8.39 5.48 5.81
C ARG A 305 -8.64 4.09 5.23
N ALA A 306 -9.51 3.97 4.20
CA ALA A 306 -9.73 2.73 3.46
C ALA A 306 -8.59 2.40 2.49
N MET A 307 -7.56 3.24 2.40
CA MET A 307 -6.42 3.09 1.49
C MET A 307 -6.83 2.96 0.01
N LEU A 308 -7.89 3.65 -0.40
CA LEU A 308 -8.31 3.77 -1.80
C LEU A 308 -7.82 5.06 -2.45
N PHE A 309 -7.49 6.05 -1.62
CA PHE A 309 -7.17 7.40 -2.03
C PHE A 309 -6.15 8.01 -1.08
N SER A 310 -5.34 8.93 -1.57
CA SER A 310 -4.47 9.78 -0.75
C SER A 310 -4.46 11.22 -1.23
N THR A 311 -4.37 12.14 -0.27
CA THR A 311 -4.23 13.57 -0.50
C THR A 311 -2.76 13.95 -0.50
N CYS A 312 -2.27 14.49 -1.61
CA CYS A 312 -0.95 15.08 -1.70
C CYS A 312 -1.05 16.59 -1.41
N TYR A 313 -0.21 17.08 -0.50
CA TYR A 313 -0.20 18.48 -0.07
C TYR A 313 0.89 19.27 -0.80
N ASN A 314 0.69 20.60 -0.90
CA ASN A 314 1.70 21.49 -1.46
C ASN A 314 2.91 21.58 -0.51
N TYR A 315 4.11 21.43 -1.06
CA TYR A 315 5.36 21.53 -0.31
C TYR A 315 5.58 22.93 0.20
N THR A 316 5.67 23.07 1.51
CA THR A 316 5.98 24.32 2.19
C THR A 316 6.59 24.04 3.56
N LYS A 317 7.48 24.92 4.02
CA LYS A 317 8.07 24.83 5.37
C LYS A 317 7.08 25.10 6.49
N SER A 318 5.89 25.62 6.19
CA SER A 318 4.87 25.99 7.18
C SER A 318 3.69 25.03 7.11
N GLN A 319 3.48 24.24 8.17
CA GLN A 319 2.35 23.30 8.28
C GLN A 319 0.97 24.01 8.17
N VAL A 320 0.86 25.24 8.71
CA VAL A 320 -0.39 26.01 8.63
C VAL A 320 -0.69 26.43 7.18
N LYS A 321 0.33 26.85 6.42
CA LYS A 321 0.18 27.16 4.99
C LYS A 321 -0.15 25.91 4.19
N GLN A 322 0.49 24.78 4.53
CA GLN A 322 0.26 23.50 3.88
C GLN A 322 -1.21 23.05 4.00
N ALA A 323 -1.79 23.11 5.19
CA ALA A 323 -3.18 22.73 5.42
C ALA A 323 -4.20 23.54 4.63
N ARG A 324 -3.88 24.82 4.34
CA ARG A 324 -4.74 25.78 3.61
C ARG A 324 -4.48 25.84 2.10
N SER A 325 -3.40 25.18 1.64
CA SER A 325 -3.05 25.20 0.21
C SER A 325 -3.90 24.21 -0.60
N SER A 326 -3.87 24.37 -1.94
CA SER A 326 -4.45 23.40 -2.86
C SER A 326 -3.86 22.01 -2.63
N LYS A 327 -4.62 20.98 -2.97
CA LYS A 327 -4.29 19.57 -2.78
C LYS A 327 -4.37 18.84 -4.12
N ARG A 328 -3.57 17.81 -4.31
CA ARG A 328 -3.72 16.87 -5.44
C ARG A 328 -4.31 15.55 -4.98
N ALA A 329 -5.08 14.92 -5.86
CA ALA A 329 -5.71 13.63 -5.64
C ALA A 329 -4.85 12.52 -6.23
N TYR A 330 -4.63 11.44 -5.47
CA TYR A 330 -4.02 10.21 -6.00
C TYR A 330 -4.83 9.00 -5.54
N LEU A 331 -5.29 8.17 -6.46
CA LEU A 331 -5.81 6.86 -6.09
C LEU A 331 -4.64 5.96 -5.70
N ALA A 332 -4.88 5.07 -4.73
CA ALA A 332 -3.85 4.23 -4.15
C ALA A 332 -3.27 3.18 -5.11
N ASP A 333 -3.93 2.96 -6.23
CA ASP A 333 -3.49 2.03 -7.27
C ASP A 333 -4.00 2.48 -8.64
N THR A 334 -3.17 2.34 -9.68
CA THR A 334 -3.54 2.73 -11.05
C THR A 334 -4.63 1.86 -11.65
N GLY A 335 -4.73 0.60 -11.23
CA GLY A 335 -5.81 -0.31 -11.62
C GLY A 335 -7.19 0.16 -11.14
N LEU A 336 -7.26 0.87 -10.00
CA LEU A 336 -8.52 1.51 -9.57
C LEU A 336 -8.97 2.57 -10.56
N ILE A 337 -8.04 3.39 -11.06
CA ILE A 337 -8.32 4.42 -12.07
C ILE A 337 -8.82 3.76 -13.35
N SER A 338 -8.08 2.77 -13.83
CA SER A 338 -8.41 2.06 -15.07
C SER A 338 -9.75 1.35 -15.00
N ALA A 339 -10.07 0.71 -13.88
CA ALA A 339 -11.36 0.05 -13.68
C ALA A 339 -12.54 1.03 -13.60
N LEU A 340 -12.35 2.21 -12.98
CA LEU A 340 -13.39 3.23 -12.84
C LEU A 340 -13.65 3.99 -14.14
N LEU A 341 -12.62 4.17 -15.00
CA LEU A 341 -12.68 4.96 -16.22
C LEU A 341 -12.69 4.10 -17.50
N GLY A 342 -12.53 2.78 -17.39
CA GLY A 342 -12.50 1.87 -18.55
C GLY A 342 -11.22 1.99 -19.39
N LEU A 343 -10.08 2.31 -18.77
CA LEU A 343 -8.80 2.48 -19.48
C LEU A 343 -8.17 1.12 -19.79
N ASP A 344 -7.56 0.98 -20.95
CA ASP A 344 -6.87 -0.22 -21.42
C ASP A 344 -5.51 0.10 -22.08
N GLU A 345 -4.87 -0.89 -22.67
CA GLU A 345 -3.55 -0.76 -23.29
C GLU A 345 -3.56 0.12 -24.56
N THR A 346 -4.76 0.47 -25.11
CA THR A 346 -4.95 1.39 -26.24
C THR A 346 -5.20 2.84 -25.80
N THR A 347 -5.22 3.07 -24.50
CA THR A 347 -5.47 4.38 -23.89
C THR A 347 -4.47 5.43 -24.37
N GLY A 348 -4.96 6.64 -24.59
CA GLY A 348 -4.17 7.76 -25.10
C GLY A 348 -3.03 8.21 -24.17
N SER A 349 -2.10 8.97 -24.72
CA SER A 349 -0.89 9.40 -24.00
C SER A 349 -1.16 10.26 -22.77
N GLN A 350 -2.25 11.03 -22.77
CA GLN A 350 -2.61 11.89 -21.66
C GLN A 350 -3.02 11.08 -20.43
N GLU A 351 -3.86 10.07 -20.59
CA GLU A 351 -4.29 9.16 -19.52
C GLU A 351 -3.13 8.30 -19.03
N LEU A 352 -2.31 7.79 -19.95
CA LEU A 352 -1.07 7.06 -19.57
C LEU A 352 -0.13 7.95 -18.76
N GLY A 353 -0.04 9.24 -19.06
CA GLY A 353 0.72 10.21 -18.27
C GLY A 353 0.21 10.33 -16.84
N ARG A 354 -1.12 10.38 -16.63
CA ARG A 354 -1.73 10.41 -15.29
C ARG A 354 -1.49 9.11 -14.52
N LEU A 355 -1.59 7.96 -15.20
CA LEU A 355 -1.27 6.67 -14.59
C LEU A 355 0.21 6.60 -14.19
N ALA A 356 1.11 7.07 -15.04
CA ALA A 356 2.55 7.14 -14.77
C ALA A 356 2.87 8.02 -13.55
N GLU A 357 2.27 9.21 -13.47
CA GLU A 357 2.43 10.11 -12.32
C GLU A 357 1.86 9.50 -11.05
N THR A 358 0.67 8.88 -11.12
CA THR A 358 0.08 8.18 -9.98
C THR A 358 0.96 7.02 -9.51
N ALA A 359 1.51 6.21 -10.42
CA ALA A 359 2.41 5.12 -10.09
C ALA A 359 3.71 5.63 -9.43
N ALA A 360 4.29 6.72 -9.96
CA ALA A 360 5.48 7.34 -9.37
C ALA A 360 5.21 7.88 -7.97
N TYR A 361 4.11 8.62 -7.78
CA TYR A 361 3.71 9.12 -6.47
C TYR A 361 3.49 7.98 -5.47
N ASN A 362 2.72 6.97 -5.84
CA ASN A 362 2.45 5.80 -4.99
C ASN A 362 3.73 5.03 -4.63
N HIS A 363 4.67 4.89 -5.58
CA HIS A 363 5.96 4.26 -5.32
C HIS A 363 6.78 5.03 -4.30
N LEU A 364 6.97 6.34 -4.52
CA LEU A 364 7.80 7.19 -3.68
C LEU A 364 7.21 7.43 -2.29
N SER A 365 5.88 7.53 -2.19
CA SER A 365 5.18 7.73 -0.92
C SER A 365 5.21 6.52 0.03
N ARG A 366 5.67 5.34 -0.43
CA ARG A 366 5.86 4.15 0.44
C ARG A 366 6.95 4.35 1.48
N THR A 367 8.01 5.06 1.11
CA THR A 367 9.24 5.19 1.93
C THR A 367 9.43 6.59 2.52
N SER A 368 8.81 7.61 1.92
CA SER A 368 8.97 9.01 2.36
C SER A 368 7.68 9.79 2.10
N PRO A 369 7.33 10.78 2.95
CA PRO A 369 6.27 11.71 2.62
C PRO A 369 6.53 12.38 1.27
N ALA A 370 5.56 12.35 0.35
CA ALA A 370 5.66 12.97 -0.96
C ALA A 370 4.69 14.16 -1.04
N PHE A 371 5.16 15.24 -1.63
CA PHE A 371 4.42 16.49 -1.82
C PHE A 371 4.43 16.87 -3.29
N PHE A 372 3.52 17.75 -3.74
CA PHE A 372 3.72 18.51 -4.97
C PHE A 372 4.13 19.94 -4.61
N TRP A 373 4.58 20.73 -5.58
CA TRP A 373 4.85 22.12 -5.33
C TRP A 373 4.22 23.01 -6.40
N ARG A 374 3.69 24.14 -5.95
CA ARG A 374 3.22 25.19 -6.82
C ARG A 374 3.45 26.56 -6.19
N ASP A 375 3.97 27.50 -7.00
CA ASP A 375 4.10 28.89 -6.63
C ASP A 375 2.86 29.72 -7.03
N PRO A 376 2.73 30.97 -6.53
CA PRO A 376 1.64 31.87 -6.91
C PRO A 376 1.63 32.25 -8.40
N GLN A 377 2.77 32.13 -9.10
CA GLN A 377 2.92 32.42 -10.53
C GLN A 377 2.48 31.24 -11.42
N GLY A 378 2.14 30.09 -10.82
CA GLY A 378 1.63 28.94 -11.51
C GLY A 378 2.70 27.93 -11.97
N ASN A 379 3.97 28.11 -11.57
CA ASN A 379 4.98 27.07 -11.80
C ASN A 379 4.71 25.90 -10.87
N GLU A 380 4.83 24.69 -11.37
CA GLU A 380 4.53 23.45 -10.63
C GLU A 380 5.68 22.45 -10.73
N VAL A 381 5.79 21.59 -9.70
CA VAL A 381 6.60 20.37 -9.68
C VAL A 381 5.69 19.25 -9.18
N ASP A 382 5.67 18.13 -9.90
CA ASP A 382 4.72 17.06 -9.65
C ASP A 382 4.96 16.36 -8.32
N ILE A 383 6.22 16.03 -8.01
CA ILE A 383 6.58 15.34 -6.76
C ILE A 383 7.80 16.02 -6.14
N VAL A 384 7.73 16.27 -4.84
CA VAL A 384 8.83 16.78 -4.02
C VAL A 384 9.02 15.86 -2.82
N LEU A 385 10.21 15.32 -2.67
CA LEU A 385 10.57 14.52 -1.50
C LEU A 385 11.40 15.36 -0.52
N PRO A 386 11.06 15.37 0.78
CA PRO A 386 11.90 16.00 1.79
C PRO A 386 13.24 15.27 1.90
N SER A 387 14.30 16.02 2.09
CA SER A 387 15.62 15.48 2.36
C SER A 387 16.34 16.35 3.38
N LYS A 388 17.34 15.80 4.07
CA LYS A 388 18.13 16.52 5.08
C LYS A 388 18.94 17.65 4.49
N ARG A 389 19.43 17.51 3.25
CA ARG A 389 20.30 18.51 2.58
C ARG A 389 19.44 19.52 1.81
N ALA A 390 18.74 19.07 0.81
CA ALA A 390 17.84 19.87 -0.01
C ALA A 390 16.68 19.00 -0.49
N PRO A 391 15.46 19.52 -0.66
CA PRO A 391 14.35 18.74 -1.19
C PRO A 391 14.66 18.25 -2.60
N ILE A 392 14.12 17.09 -2.96
CA ILE A 392 14.32 16.43 -4.26
C ILE A 392 13.10 16.69 -5.13
N PRO A 393 13.17 17.60 -6.13
CA PRO A 393 12.09 17.86 -7.05
C PRO A 393 12.11 16.89 -8.23
N ILE A 394 10.93 16.35 -8.56
CA ILE A 394 10.72 15.36 -9.61
C ILE A 394 9.52 15.81 -10.46
N GLU A 395 9.73 15.98 -11.75
CA GLU A 395 8.70 16.29 -12.75
C GLU A 395 8.48 15.08 -13.64
N LEU A 396 7.24 14.79 -14.01
CA LEU A 396 6.90 13.68 -14.89
C LEU A 396 6.40 14.20 -16.26
N LYS A 397 7.09 13.76 -17.31
CA LYS A 397 6.71 13.99 -18.70
C LYS A 397 6.73 12.62 -19.41
N TYR A 398 5.63 11.86 -19.27
CA TYR A 398 5.51 10.50 -19.84
C TYR A 398 5.34 10.55 -21.38
N GLN A 399 6.34 11.11 -22.04
CA GLN A 399 6.42 11.30 -23.50
C GLN A 399 7.82 11.00 -24.01
N THR A 400 7.94 10.87 -25.32
CA THR A 400 9.21 10.54 -26.01
C THR A 400 10.04 11.76 -26.38
N SER A 401 9.42 12.95 -26.51
CA SER A 401 10.11 14.19 -26.83
C SER A 401 10.16 15.10 -25.62
N ILE A 402 11.37 15.56 -25.26
CA ILE A 402 11.62 16.39 -24.09
C ILE A 402 12.26 17.71 -24.54
N TYR A 403 11.76 18.80 -23.99
CA TYR A 403 12.19 20.15 -24.28
C TYR A 403 12.67 20.87 -23.00
N LYS A 404 13.52 21.89 -23.15
CA LYS A 404 13.97 22.70 -22.00
C LYS A 404 12.81 23.35 -21.23
N SER A 405 11.71 23.64 -21.92
CA SER A 405 10.48 24.18 -21.30
C SER A 405 9.84 23.23 -20.31
N ASP A 406 10.02 21.92 -20.47
CA ASP A 406 9.46 20.90 -19.55
C ASP A 406 10.11 20.96 -18.16
N ALA A 407 11.31 21.53 -18.07
CA ALA A 407 12.04 21.69 -16.82
C ALA A 407 11.79 23.04 -16.10
N LYS A 408 10.92 23.92 -16.65
CA LYS A 408 10.71 25.26 -16.11
C LYS A 408 10.31 25.27 -14.62
N GLY A 409 9.40 24.37 -14.26
CA GLY A 409 8.95 24.20 -12.85
C GLY A 409 10.09 23.76 -11.94
N LEU A 410 10.90 22.79 -12.40
CA LEU A 410 12.06 22.27 -11.67
C LEU A 410 13.09 23.38 -11.42
N VAL A 411 13.46 24.15 -12.43
CA VAL A 411 14.41 25.27 -12.30
C VAL A 411 13.89 26.27 -11.28
N ARG A 412 12.63 26.70 -11.43
CA ARG A 412 12.02 27.66 -10.51
C ARG A 412 11.97 27.14 -9.08
N PHE A 413 11.70 25.86 -8.87
CA PHE A 413 11.72 25.23 -7.56
C PHE A 413 13.12 25.27 -6.97
N CYS A 414 14.13 24.88 -7.74
CA CYS A 414 15.54 24.84 -7.32
C CYS A 414 16.03 26.24 -6.91
N ASP A 415 15.70 27.27 -7.68
CA ASP A 415 16.03 28.68 -7.33
C ASP A 415 15.44 29.10 -5.98
N VAL A 416 14.18 28.68 -5.70
CA VAL A 416 13.48 29.06 -4.46
C VAL A 416 13.98 28.26 -3.24
N HIS A 417 14.35 27.00 -3.45
CA HIS A 417 14.66 26.06 -2.34
C HIS A 417 16.14 25.72 -2.21
N GLY A 418 16.99 26.22 -3.11
CA GLY A 418 18.44 26.02 -3.06
C GLY A 418 18.85 24.60 -3.45
N CYS A 419 18.22 24.01 -4.47
CA CYS A 419 18.61 22.71 -5.02
C CYS A 419 19.56 22.92 -6.18
N ASP A 420 20.57 22.08 -6.29
CA ASP A 420 21.51 22.00 -7.41
C ASP A 420 21.18 20.87 -8.39
N LYS A 421 20.24 19.97 -8.00
CA LYS A 421 19.86 18.78 -8.74
C LYS A 421 18.33 18.61 -8.81
N ALA A 422 17.81 18.22 -9.98
CA ALA A 422 16.39 17.93 -10.20
C ALA A 422 16.23 16.73 -11.12
N PHE A 423 15.04 16.11 -11.14
CA PHE A 423 14.78 14.88 -11.89
C PHE A 423 13.60 15.09 -12.85
N LEU A 424 13.81 14.77 -14.12
CA LEU A 424 12.78 14.76 -15.16
C LEU A 424 12.53 13.32 -15.59
N VAL A 425 11.39 12.76 -15.16
CA VAL A 425 11.00 11.38 -15.45
C VAL A 425 10.23 11.31 -16.74
N THR A 426 10.67 10.46 -17.67
CA THR A 426 10.17 10.35 -19.03
C THR A 426 9.62 8.95 -19.32
N LYS A 427 9.09 8.74 -20.52
CA LYS A 427 8.68 7.41 -20.96
C LYS A 427 9.88 6.49 -21.18
N ASP A 428 10.89 6.98 -21.92
CA ASP A 428 12.01 6.17 -22.44
C ASP A 428 13.36 6.92 -22.56
N LYS A 429 13.41 8.23 -22.30
CA LYS A 429 14.63 9.02 -22.43
C LYS A 429 15.48 8.96 -21.18
N GLU A 430 16.79 8.91 -21.40
CA GLU A 430 17.81 8.96 -20.35
C GLU A 430 18.90 9.99 -20.77
N GLY A 431 19.41 10.74 -19.79
CA GLY A 431 20.46 11.73 -20.02
C GLY A 431 20.52 12.77 -18.90
N ALA A 432 21.15 13.90 -19.19
CA ALA A 432 21.18 15.06 -18.31
C ALA A 432 21.20 16.35 -19.13
N MET A 433 20.70 17.44 -18.56
CA MET A 433 20.85 18.79 -19.09
C MET A 433 21.16 19.76 -17.96
N ASN A 434 21.96 20.78 -18.25
CA ASN A 434 22.22 21.87 -17.31
C ASN A 434 21.43 23.12 -17.72
N ILE A 435 20.76 23.75 -16.77
CA ILE A 435 20.10 25.03 -16.91
C ILE A 435 20.62 25.95 -15.80
N GLY A 436 21.50 26.91 -16.12
CA GLY A 436 22.28 27.63 -15.12
C GLY A 436 23.16 26.65 -14.32
N ASP A 437 23.11 26.77 -12.99
CA ASP A 437 23.85 25.92 -12.07
C ASP A 437 23.08 24.65 -11.64
N ILE A 438 21.90 24.39 -12.25
CA ILE A 438 21.04 23.27 -11.91
C ILE A 438 21.25 22.13 -12.88
N GLU A 439 21.65 20.97 -12.36
CA GLU A 439 21.71 19.70 -13.10
C GLU A 439 20.33 19.02 -13.11
N ILE A 440 19.76 18.80 -14.30
CA ILE A 440 18.50 18.07 -14.49
C ILE A 440 18.80 16.69 -15.04
N ILE A 441 18.62 15.67 -14.22
CA ILE A 441 18.79 14.27 -14.60
C ILE A 441 17.51 13.79 -15.27
N ILE A 442 17.65 13.30 -16.50
CA ILE A 442 16.54 12.72 -17.29
C ILE A 442 16.60 11.21 -17.17
N LEU A 443 15.49 10.59 -16.78
CA LEU A 443 15.45 9.14 -16.60
C LEU A 443 14.08 8.55 -16.97
N PRO A 444 14.05 7.30 -17.49
CA PRO A 444 12.79 6.64 -17.78
C PRO A 444 12.06 6.21 -16.49
N LEU A 445 10.72 6.17 -16.54
CA LEU A 445 9.86 5.84 -15.40
C LEU A 445 10.22 4.50 -14.75
N TRP A 446 10.56 3.47 -15.54
CA TRP A 446 10.94 2.17 -14.99
C TRP A 446 12.12 2.26 -14.00
N ARG A 447 13.09 3.15 -14.28
CA ARG A 447 14.26 3.34 -13.41
C ARG A 447 13.87 3.91 -12.04
N LEU A 448 12.91 4.83 -12.02
CA LEU A 448 12.35 5.37 -10.77
C LEU A 448 11.58 4.28 -10.00
N LEU A 449 10.76 3.48 -10.68
CA LEU A 449 9.91 2.45 -10.06
C LEU A 449 10.67 1.19 -9.61
N LEU A 450 11.89 0.96 -10.09
CA LEU A 450 12.72 -0.20 -9.78
C LEU A 450 13.84 0.09 -8.77
N GLN A 451 14.04 1.35 -8.39
CA GLN A 451 15.06 1.71 -7.40
C GLN A 451 14.81 1.03 -6.04
N THR A 452 15.86 0.65 -5.35
CA THR A 452 15.82 -0.04 -4.05
C THR A 452 16.65 0.67 -3.01
#